data_fa23956301ca30c3d15ffb9e5b10f6a6
#
_entry.id   fa23956301ca30c3d15ffb9e5b10f6a6
#
_cell.length_a   1.000
_cell.length_b   1.000
_cell.length_c   1.000
_cell.angle_alpha   90.00
_cell.angle_beta   90.00
_cell.angle_gamma   90.00
#
_symmetry.space_group_name_H-M   'P 1'
#
loop_
_entity.id
_entity.type
_entity.pdbx_description
1 polymer ?
#
loop_
_entity_poly.entity_id
_entity_poly.type
_entity_poly.pdbx_seq_one_letter_code
_entity_poly.pdbx_strand_id
1 'polypeptide(L)'
;MMTQRMIEILKAIIDEFINTAEPVASKTLVEEYHLPYSSATIRNDMAILEAEGYLEKPHTSAGRIPSNKGYKYYCENLLDKGLDDKVKYEVANIFSDSTMNVEDCVKQSCRMISDMTNLTSGVLGPNANLQTLEHIALFPLDDKTAVCIFVTNTGHTENKTFNFKDSVSADDIKTCTDILNDRLKGTQISDLKEKLESIRPILVNNVKRHEMLFNAFIGAFTRFASEKLYFSGTSNLMYQPEFSDTEKLKELIKIFDDPNKIKEIVAEDNGENQVTAIMPKGTELIWKDDMAIVTTDVRLSKKEIGKLMVMGP
;
A
#
# COMPACT_ATOMS: atom_id res chain seq x y z
N MET A 1 -28.54 -22.50 -7.65
CA MET A 1 -28.29 -21.29 -8.47
C MET A 1 -29.10 -20.16 -7.86
N MET A 2 -28.51 -19.06 -7.49
CA MET A 2 -29.21 -17.92 -6.88
C MET A 2 -30.22 -17.31 -7.83
N THR A 3 -31.44 -17.05 -7.33
CA THR A 3 -32.46 -16.32 -8.10
C THR A 3 -32.16 -14.84 -8.12
N GLN A 4 -32.70 -14.08 -9.08
CA GLN A 4 -32.53 -12.61 -9.14
C GLN A 4 -32.93 -11.94 -7.83
N ARG A 5 -34.03 -12.39 -7.20
CA ARG A 5 -34.47 -11.89 -5.88
C ARG A 5 -33.44 -12.13 -4.79
N MET A 6 -32.82 -13.30 -4.73
CA MET A 6 -31.77 -13.62 -3.75
C MET A 6 -30.54 -12.75 -3.95
N ILE A 7 -30.21 -12.45 -5.20
CA ILE A 7 -29.08 -11.52 -5.54
C ILE A 7 -29.40 -10.11 -5.04
N GLU A 8 -30.62 -9.61 -5.27
CA GLU A 8 -31.05 -8.28 -4.77
C GLU A 8 -31.01 -8.21 -3.24
N ILE A 9 -31.49 -9.26 -2.57
CA ILE A 9 -31.46 -9.35 -1.10
C ILE A 9 -30.03 -9.40 -0.58
N LEU A 10 -29.16 -10.21 -1.18
CA LEU A 10 -27.75 -10.30 -0.80
C LEU A 10 -27.05 -8.96 -0.98
N LYS A 11 -27.26 -8.27 -2.12
CA LYS A 11 -26.73 -6.94 -2.37
C LYS A 11 -27.17 -5.94 -1.29
N ALA A 12 -28.46 -5.87 -1.02
CA ALA A 12 -29.00 -4.93 -0.02
C ALA A 12 -28.49 -5.23 1.40
N ILE A 13 -28.29 -6.50 1.77
CA ILE A 13 -27.70 -6.86 3.06
C ILE A 13 -26.25 -6.38 3.15
N ILE A 14 -25.46 -6.56 2.08
CA ILE A 14 -24.06 -6.15 2.07
C ILE A 14 -23.94 -4.63 2.10
N ASP A 15 -24.72 -3.93 1.28
CA ASP A 15 -24.76 -2.47 1.25
C ASP A 15 -25.13 -1.87 2.62
N GLU A 16 -26.13 -2.43 3.30
CA GLU A 16 -26.54 -2.00 4.64
C GLU A 16 -25.47 -2.29 5.68
N PHE A 17 -24.89 -3.49 5.65
CA PHE A 17 -23.86 -3.88 6.60
C PHE A 17 -22.58 -3.04 6.44
N ILE A 18 -22.18 -2.69 5.23
CA ILE A 18 -21.06 -1.79 4.95
C ILE A 18 -21.29 -0.42 5.60
N ASN A 19 -22.54 0.07 5.60
CA ASN A 19 -22.84 1.39 6.15
C ASN A 19 -23.01 1.40 7.67
N THR A 20 -23.47 0.30 8.26
CA THR A 20 -23.89 0.28 9.69
C THR A 20 -23.03 -0.61 10.56
N ALA A 21 -22.33 -1.59 9.99
CA ALA A 21 -21.65 -2.70 10.70
C ALA A 21 -22.60 -3.49 11.64
N GLU A 22 -23.93 -3.38 11.45
CA GLU A 22 -24.92 -4.06 12.28
C GLU A 22 -25.60 -5.20 11.51
N PRO A 23 -25.94 -6.32 12.20
CA PRO A 23 -26.67 -7.43 11.58
C PRO A 23 -28.00 -6.98 10.97
N VAL A 24 -28.19 -7.25 9.68
CA VAL A 24 -29.33 -6.76 8.89
C VAL A 24 -30.57 -7.64 9.07
N ALA A 25 -31.66 -7.03 9.49
CA ALA A 25 -32.95 -7.72 9.63
C ALA A 25 -33.77 -7.65 8.34
N SER A 26 -34.63 -8.68 8.11
CA SER A 26 -35.54 -8.67 6.94
C SER A 26 -36.50 -7.48 6.91
N LYS A 27 -36.79 -6.89 8.08
CA LYS A 27 -37.64 -5.70 8.21
C LYS A 27 -36.94 -4.46 7.67
N THR A 28 -35.65 -4.28 7.97
CA THR A 28 -34.80 -3.20 7.45
C THR A 28 -34.81 -3.19 5.92
N LEU A 29 -34.70 -4.35 5.28
CA LEU A 29 -34.70 -4.45 3.82
C LEU A 29 -36.03 -4.04 3.17
N VAL A 30 -37.13 -4.20 3.87
CA VAL A 30 -38.45 -3.71 3.42
C VAL A 30 -38.59 -2.21 3.61
N GLU A 31 -38.14 -1.69 4.75
CA GLU A 31 -38.37 -0.29 5.17
C GLU A 31 -37.36 0.67 4.52
N GLU A 32 -36.10 0.32 4.50
CA GLU A 32 -35.01 1.21 4.01
C GLU A 32 -34.73 1.00 2.50
N TYR A 33 -34.70 -0.26 2.06
CA TYR A 33 -34.39 -0.59 0.66
C TYR A 33 -35.64 -0.72 -0.22
N HIS A 34 -36.83 -0.60 0.38
CA HIS A 34 -38.14 -0.68 -0.32
C HIS A 34 -38.25 -1.88 -1.24
N LEU A 35 -37.65 -3.03 -0.85
CA LEU A 35 -37.72 -4.23 -1.64
C LEU A 35 -39.20 -4.69 -1.80
N PRO A 36 -39.66 -5.07 -3.01
CA PRO A 36 -41.06 -5.38 -3.29
C PRO A 36 -41.48 -6.78 -2.80
N TYR A 37 -40.88 -7.22 -1.67
CA TYR A 37 -41.12 -8.57 -1.12
C TYR A 37 -41.54 -8.47 0.34
N SER A 38 -42.34 -9.46 0.78
CA SER A 38 -42.74 -9.55 2.18
C SER A 38 -41.53 -9.87 3.07
N SER A 39 -41.51 -9.35 4.31
CA SER A 39 -40.46 -9.67 5.28
C SER A 39 -40.29 -11.16 5.54
N ALA A 40 -41.40 -11.94 5.40
CA ALA A 40 -41.39 -13.41 5.50
C ALA A 40 -40.63 -14.03 4.32
N THR A 41 -40.88 -13.55 3.10
CA THR A 41 -40.18 -14.01 1.88
C THR A 41 -38.69 -13.71 1.98
N ILE A 42 -38.32 -12.49 2.35
CA ILE A 42 -36.94 -12.09 2.54
C ILE A 42 -36.27 -12.98 3.59
N ARG A 43 -36.92 -13.27 4.71
CA ARG A 43 -36.36 -14.14 5.77
C ARG A 43 -36.09 -15.55 5.28
N ASN A 44 -36.96 -16.09 4.43
CA ASN A 44 -36.75 -17.42 3.84
C ASN A 44 -35.56 -17.42 2.88
N ASP A 45 -35.39 -16.37 2.05
CA ASP A 45 -34.27 -16.25 1.14
C ASP A 45 -32.94 -16.02 1.90
N MET A 46 -32.96 -15.22 2.98
CA MET A 46 -31.84 -15.08 3.89
C MET A 46 -31.38 -16.42 4.51
N ALA A 47 -32.32 -17.27 4.88
CA ALA A 47 -32.02 -18.61 5.41
C ALA A 47 -31.40 -19.53 4.34
N ILE A 48 -31.81 -19.41 3.08
CA ILE A 48 -31.19 -20.14 1.98
C ILE A 48 -29.80 -19.62 1.70
N LEU A 49 -29.58 -18.29 1.66
CA LEU A 49 -28.31 -17.67 1.47
C LEU A 49 -27.31 -18.01 2.59
N GLU A 50 -27.81 -18.13 3.84
CA GLU A 50 -27.03 -18.62 4.99
C GLU A 50 -26.64 -20.09 4.79
N ALA A 51 -27.59 -20.96 4.42
CA ALA A 51 -27.33 -22.39 4.16
C ALA A 51 -26.31 -22.59 3.01
N GLU A 52 -26.35 -21.72 1.99
CA GLU A 52 -25.41 -21.73 0.87
C GLU A 52 -24.06 -21.03 1.23
N GLY A 53 -23.93 -20.47 2.44
CA GLY A 53 -22.72 -19.89 2.97
C GLY A 53 -22.41 -18.46 2.49
N TYR A 54 -23.37 -17.74 1.92
CA TYR A 54 -23.20 -16.32 1.54
C TYR A 54 -23.49 -15.35 2.69
N LEU A 55 -24.27 -15.79 3.68
CA LEU A 55 -24.59 -15.03 4.88
C LEU A 55 -24.24 -15.87 6.12
N GLU A 56 -24.04 -15.17 7.23
CA GLU A 56 -23.79 -15.76 8.55
C GLU A 56 -24.77 -15.18 9.58
N LYS A 57 -24.99 -15.94 10.66
CA LYS A 57 -25.77 -15.52 11.78
C LYS A 57 -24.86 -15.31 12.99
N PRO A 58 -24.53 -14.06 13.38
CA PRO A 58 -23.53 -13.80 14.40
C PRO A 58 -23.93 -14.34 15.78
N HIS A 59 -25.22 -14.27 16.13
CA HIS A 59 -25.79 -14.82 17.38
C HIS A 59 -27.29 -15.07 17.22
N THR A 60 -27.97 -15.58 18.26
CA THR A 60 -29.35 -16.05 18.26
C THR A 60 -30.42 -15.02 17.90
N SER A 61 -30.15 -13.75 17.77
CA SER A 61 -31.12 -12.69 17.44
C SER A 61 -31.04 -12.28 15.96
N ALA A 62 -32.09 -12.42 15.32
CA ALA A 62 -32.79 -11.77 14.22
C ALA A 62 -32.06 -11.32 12.92
N GLY A 63 -30.81 -10.89 12.89
CA GLY A 63 -30.12 -10.35 11.71
C GLY A 63 -29.18 -11.35 11.01
N ARG A 64 -28.71 -10.97 9.82
CA ARG A 64 -27.65 -11.66 9.08
C ARG A 64 -26.55 -10.70 8.76
N ILE A 65 -25.32 -11.23 8.70
CA ILE A 65 -24.13 -10.51 8.23
C ILE A 65 -23.59 -11.20 6.98
N PRO A 66 -22.89 -10.50 6.10
CA PRO A 66 -22.19 -11.11 4.97
C PRO A 66 -21.09 -12.05 5.46
N SER A 67 -20.95 -13.20 4.81
CA SER A 67 -19.76 -14.06 4.95
C SER A 67 -18.65 -13.62 3.98
N ASN A 68 -17.44 -14.16 4.13
CA ASN A 68 -16.36 -13.97 3.16
C ASN A 68 -16.78 -14.39 1.74
N LYS A 69 -17.56 -15.47 1.61
CA LYS A 69 -18.11 -15.91 0.33
C LYS A 69 -19.14 -14.93 -0.23
N GLY A 70 -19.94 -14.31 0.63
CA GLY A 70 -20.90 -13.28 0.26
C GLY A 70 -20.20 -12.03 -0.27
N TYR A 71 -19.21 -11.52 0.44
CA TYR A 71 -18.40 -10.39 -0.01
C TYR A 71 -17.67 -10.68 -1.33
N LYS A 72 -17.08 -11.86 -1.46
CA LYS A 72 -16.42 -12.26 -2.71
C LYS A 72 -17.41 -12.21 -3.89
N TYR A 73 -18.60 -12.77 -3.73
CA TYR A 73 -19.64 -12.75 -4.76
C TYR A 73 -20.07 -11.31 -5.11
N TYR A 74 -20.24 -10.46 -4.10
CA TYR A 74 -20.58 -9.04 -4.26
C TYR A 74 -19.52 -8.32 -5.09
N CYS A 75 -18.25 -8.45 -4.73
CA CYS A 75 -17.14 -7.81 -5.44
C CYS A 75 -17.01 -8.26 -6.90
N GLU A 76 -17.23 -9.56 -7.17
CA GLU A 76 -17.09 -10.12 -8.52
C GLU A 76 -18.26 -9.79 -9.42
N ASN A 77 -19.49 -9.71 -8.87
CA ASN A 77 -20.73 -9.74 -9.67
C ASN A 77 -21.67 -8.54 -9.45
N LEU A 78 -21.63 -7.89 -8.29
CA LEU A 78 -22.66 -6.92 -7.89
C LEU A 78 -22.16 -5.48 -7.74
N LEU A 79 -20.85 -5.28 -7.66
CA LEU A 79 -20.25 -3.95 -7.60
C LEU A 79 -20.51 -3.19 -8.91
N ASP A 80 -21.03 -1.98 -8.79
CA ASP A 80 -21.10 -1.03 -9.91
C ASP A 80 -19.68 -0.66 -10.36
N LYS A 81 -19.36 -0.95 -11.62
CA LYS A 81 -17.99 -0.83 -12.17
C LYS A 81 -17.64 0.59 -12.64
N GLY A 82 -18.35 1.62 -12.20
CA GLY A 82 -18.14 2.99 -12.61
C GLY A 82 -17.59 3.86 -11.49
N LEU A 83 -16.40 4.48 -11.71
CA LEU A 83 -16.00 5.63 -10.89
C LEU A 83 -16.90 6.81 -11.23
N ASP A 84 -17.34 7.55 -10.21
CA ASP A 84 -17.98 8.85 -10.38
C ASP A 84 -17.08 9.76 -11.23
N ASP A 85 -17.67 10.47 -12.20
CA ASP A 85 -16.91 11.36 -13.09
C ASP A 85 -16.21 12.49 -12.32
N LYS A 86 -16.73 12.89 -11.16
CA LYS A 86 -16.08 13.83 -10.25
C LYS A 86 -14.75 13.27 -9.74
N VAL A 87 -14.75 11.99 -9.33
CA VAL A 87 -13.56 11.29 -8.85
C VAL A 87 -12.51 11.17 -9.94
N LYS A 88 -12.94 10.79 -11.16
CA LYS A 88 -12.03 10.73 -12.32
C LYS A 88 -11.39 12.09 -12.60
N TYR A 89 -12.16 13.17 -12.50
CA TYR A 89 -11.66 14.52 -12.69
C TYR A 89 -10.65 14.93 -11.61
N GLU A 90 -10.94 14.67 -10.35
CA GLU A 90 -10.03 14.98 -9.23
C GLU A 90 -8.71 14.21 -9.33
N VAL A 91 -8.78 12.92 -9.67
CA VAL A 91 -7.57 12.10 -9.93
C VAL A 91 -6.77 12.67 -11.10
N ALA A 92 -7.44 13.00 -12.21
CA ALA A 92 -6.77 13.55 -13.38
C ALA A 92 -6.06 14.88 -13.06
N ASN A 93 -6.63 15.72 -12.19
CA ASN A 93 -6.02 16.98 -11.78
C ASN A 93 -4.72 16.77 -10.99
N ILE A 94 -4.67 15.80 -10.08
CA ILE A 94 -3.45 15.48 -9.32
C ILE A 94 -2.31 15.13 -10.29
N PHE A 95 -2.58 14.31 -11.31
CA PHE A 95 -1.55 13.87 -12.26
C PHE A 95 -1.27 14.86 -13.40
N SER A 96 -2.09 15.89 -13.60
CA SER A 96 -1.86 16.92 -14.59
C SER A 96 -0.98 18.07 -14.09
N ASP A 97 -0.75 18.17 -12.80
CA ASP A 97 0.13 19.19 -12.22
C ASP A 97 1.60 18.85 -12.49
N SER A 98 2.14 19.49 -13.53
CA SER A 98 3.54 19.31 -13.94
C SER A 98 4.57 19.83 -12.93
N THR A 99 4.14 20.52 -11.88
CA THR A 99 5.03 21.05 -10.82
C THR A 99 5.26 20.02 -9.72
N MET A 100 4.42 19.00 -9.62
CA MET A 100 4.51 17.96 -8.62
C MET A 100 5.46 16.85 -9.05
N ASN A 101 6.28 16.38 -8.10
CA ASN A 101 7.03 15.16 -8.31
C ASN A 101 6.13 13.91 -8.09
N VAL A 102 6.58 12.76 -8.57
CA VAL A 102 5.83 11.49 -8.48
C VAL A 102 5.47 11.13 -7.04
N GLU A 103 6.37 11.39 -6.10
CA GLU A 103 6.16 11.09 -4.68
C GLU A 103 5.00 11.91 -4.08
N ASP A 104 4.91 13.19 -4.41
CA ASP A 104 3.83 14.06 -3.95
C ASP A 104 2.49 13.69 -4.61
N CYS A 105 2.50 13.33 -5.91
CA CYS A 105 1.31 12.81 -6.58
C CYS A 105 0.79 11.53 -5.90
N VAL A 106 1.69 10.61 -5.54
CA VAL A 106 1.34 9.37 -4.82
C VAL A 106 0.73 9.68 -3.45
N LYS A 107 1.35 10.57 -2.68
CA LYS A 107 0.84 10.98 -1.36
C LYS A 107 -0.54 11.62 -1.45
N GLN A 108 -0.74 12.52 -2.42
CA GLN A 108 -2.05 13.16 -2.62
C GLN A 108 -3.12 12.16 -3.07
N SER A 109 -2.76 11.23 -3.96
CA SER A 109 -3.69 10.17 -4.39
C SER A 109 -4.11 9.27 -3.22
N CYS A 110 -3.17 8.86 -2.37
CA CYS A 110 -3.49 8.10 -1.14
C CYS A 110 -4.42 8.89 -0.23
N ARG A 111 -4.13 10.18 -0.01
CA ARG A 111 -4.97 11.03 0.82
C ARG A 111 -6.38 11.14 0.27
N MET A 112 -6.51 11.41 -1.02
CA MET A 112 -7.81 11.53 -1.68
C MET A 112 -8.62 10.23 -1.56
N ILE A 113 -8.01 9.07 -1.83
CA ILE A 113 -8.67 7.78 -1.69
C ILE A 113 -9.11 7.56 -0.24
N SER A 114 -8.26 7.86 0.71
CA SER A 114 -8.59 7.74 2.14
C SER A 114 -9.75 8.65 2.55
N ASP A 115 -9.75 9.91 2.11
CA ASP A 115 -10.80 10.88 2.41
C ASP A 115 -12.14 10.48 1.78
N MET A 116 -12.10 9.86 0.58
CA MET A 116 -13.31 9.41 -0.12
C MET A 116 -13.91 8.13 0.43
N THR A 117 -13.06 7.20 0.87
CA THR A 117 -13.49 5.88 1.33
C THR A 117 -13.67 5.81 2.83
N ASN A 118 -13.15 6.79 3.57
CA ASN A 118 -12.99 6.78 5.02
C ASN A 118 -12.23 5.53 5.53
N LEU A 119 -11.32 5.02 4.68
CA LEU A 119 -10.46 3.87 4.97
C LEU A 119 -8.99 4.30 4.95
N THR A 120 -8.11 3.40 5.40
CA THR A 120 -6.67 3.62 5.25
C THR A 120 -6.24 3.30 3.83
N SER A 121 -5.56 4.22 3.18
CA SER A 121 -4.93 3.96 1.89
C SER A 121 -3.41 4.06 1.98
N GLY A 122 -2.72 3.29 1.16
CA GLY A 122 -1.26 3.30 1.13
C GLY A 122 -0.71 2.95 -0.25
N VAL A 123 0.54 3.31 -0.47
CA VAL A 123 1.30 2.87 -1.65
C VAL A 123 2.63 2.28 -1.20
N LEU A 124 2.87 1.05 -1.62
CA LEU A 124 4.19 0.45 -1.59
C LEU A 124 4.93 0.88 -2.85
N GLY A 125 6.05 1.57 -2.67
CA GLY A 125 6.91 2.04 -3.76
C GLY A 125 7.54 0.90 -4.57
N PRO A 126 8.25 1.22 -5.64
CA PRO A 126 8.85 0.22 -6.51
C PRO A 126 9.87 -0.62 -5.74
N ASN A 127 9.92 -1.90 -6.08
CA ASN A 127 10.85 -2.84 -5.47
C ASN A 127 12.31 -2.46 -5.77
N ALA A 128 13.07 -2.14 -4.73
CA ALA A 128 14.50 -1.79 -4.85
C ALA A 128 15.34 -2.92 -5.50
N ASN A 129 14.90 -4.18 -5.38
CA ASN A 129 15.58 -5.32 -6.00
C ASN A 129 15.50 -5.35 -7.54
N LEU A 130 14.59 -4.57 -8.13
CA LEU A 130 14.43 -4.45 -9.59
C LEU A 130 15.16 -3.23 -10.16
N GLN A 131 15.77 -2.41 -9.31
CA GLN A 131 16.48 -1.21 -9.72
C GLN A 131 17.99 -1.39 -9.56
N THR A 132 18.74 -0.79 -10.47
CA THR A 132 20.21 -0.74 -10.40
C THR A 132 20.70 0.69 -10.31
N LEU A 133 21.81 0.91 -9.61
CA LEU A 133 22.46 2.19 -9.55
C LEU A 133 23.02 2.56 -10.94
N GLU A 134 22.67 3.74 -11.44
CA GLU A 134 23.21 4.27 -12.71
C GLU A 134 24.29 5.32 -12.47
N HIS A 135 24.09 6.22 -11.50
CA HIS A 135 25.02 7.28 -11.22
C HIS A 135 24.92 7.80 -9.78
N ILE A 136 26.05 8.23 -9.23
CA ILE A 136 26.19 8.96 -7.97
C ILE A 136 26.82 10.32 -8.28
N ALA A 137 26.18 11.40 -7.81
CA ALA A 137 26.77 12.73 -7.82
C ALA A 137 26.85 13.25 -6.38
N LEU A 138 28.02 13.75 -5.98
CA LEU A 138 28.24 14.31 -4.65
C LEU A 138 28.74 15.76 -4.81
N PHE A 139 27.95 16.71 -4.30
CA PHE A 139 28.20 18.12 -4.41
C PHE A 139 28.58 18.68 -3.03
N PRO A 140 29.84 19.11 -2.80
CA PRO A 140 30.19 19.79 -1.58
C PRO A 140 29.46 21.14 -1.49
N LEU A 141 28.80 21.42 -0.37
CA LEU A 141 28.22 22.73 -0.05
C LEU A 141 29.23 23.58 0.74
N ASP A 142 29.93 22.93 1.64
CA ASP A 142 31.04 23.46 2.42
C ASP A 142 32.02 22.32 2.78
N ASP A 143 32.99 22.57 3.67
CA ASP A 143 34.02 21.59 4.06
C ASP A 143 33.49 20.46 4.97
N LYS A 144 32.25 20.58 5.47
CA LYS A 144 31.60 19.58 6.34
C LYS A 144 30.26 19.09 5.83
N THR A 145 29.76 19.67 4.74
CA THR A 145 28.42 19.35 4.22
C THR A 145 28.47 19.06 2.73
N ALA A 146 27.86 17.99 2.30
CA ALA A 146 27.70 17.66 0.88
C ALA A 146 26.31 17.11 0.59
N VAL A 147 25.78 17.39 -0.61
CA VAL A 147 24.55 16.78 -1.11
C VAL A 147 24.89 15.65 -2.06
N CYS A 148 24.43 14.46 -1.75
CA CYS A 148 24.55 13.28 -2.60
C CYS A 148 23.24 13.06 -3.37
N ILE A 149 23.34 12.78 -4.67
CA ILE A 149 22.23 12.38 -5.51
C ILE A 149 22.54 11.00 -6.08
N PHE A 150 21.65 10.06 -5.86
CA PHE A 150 21.69 8.74 -6.46
C PHE A 150 20.68 8.69 -7.61
N VAL A 151 21.08 8.15 -8.74
CA VAL A 151 20.23 7.97 -9.93
C VAL A 151 20.17 6.49 -10.26
N THR A 152 18.96 5.96 -10.46
CA THR A 152 18.76 4.56 -10.88
C THR A 152 18.56 4.44 -12.40
N ASN A 153 18.67 3.23 -12.92
CA ASN A 153 18.38 2.90 -14.32
C ASN A 153 16.93 3.18 -14.74
N THR A 154 16.01 3.33 -13.79
CA THR A 154 14.61 3.72 -14.03
C THR A 154 14.44 5.24 -14.14
N GLY A 155 15.46 6.01 -13.77
CA GLY A 155 15.43 7.47 -13.68
C GLY A 155 14.93 7.98 -12.31
N HIS A 156 14.68 7.08 -11.36
CA HIS A 156 14.42 7.48 -9.99
C HIS A 156 15.64 8.13 -9.37
N THR A 157 15.44 9.22 -8.63
CA THR A 157 16.50 9.94 -7.94
C THR A 157 16.22 10.01 -6.45
N GLU A 158 17.24 9.69 -5.66
CA GLU A 158 17.23 9.88 -4.21
C GLU A 158 18.30 10.89 -3.85
N ASN A 159 17.99 11.83 -2.97
CA ASN A 159 18.97 12.79 -2.49
C ASN A 159 19.20 12.63 -0.98
N LYS A 160 20.43 12.93 -0.55
CA LYS A 160 20.83 12.86 0.85
C LYS A 160 21.87 13.92 1.18
N THR A 161 21.60 14.68 2.22
CA THR A 161 22.61 15.57 2.79
C THR A 161 23.54 14.79 3.74
N PHE A 162 24.83 14.82 3.49
CA PHE A 162 25.87 14.29 4.35
C PHE A 162 26.43 15.41 5.22
N ASN A 163 26.45 15.19 6.52
CA ASN A 163 27.09 16.09 7.48
C ASN A 163 28.28 15.35 8.08
N PHE A 164 29.47 15.86 7.86
CA PHE A 164 30.72 15.28 8.32
C PHE A 164 31.16 15.91 9.66
N LYS A 165 31.75 15.09 10.52
CA LYS A 165 32.30 15.60 11.81
C LYS A 165 33.47 16.54 11.61
N ASP A 166 34.36 16.20 10.67
CA ASP A 166 35.54 16.96 10.29
C ASP A 166 35.45 17.37 8.83
N SER A 167 36.36 18.29 8.42
CA SER A 167 36.41 18.75 7.04
C SER A 167 36.84 17.62 6.08
N VAL A 168 36.14 17.53 4.96
CA VAL A 168 36.42 16.63 3.85
C VAL A 168 36.77 17.47 2.62
N SER A 169 37.91 17.20 2.02
CA SER A 169 38.37 17.98 0.86
C SER A 169 37.51 17.67 -0.38
N ALA A 170 37.37 18.66 -1.28
CA ALA A 170 36.73 18.48 -2.56
C ALA A 170 37.39 17.38 -3.41
N ASP A 171 38.70 17.19 -3.26
CA ASP A 171 39.45 16.14 -3.94
C ASP A 171 39.11 14.74 -3.41
N ASP A 172 39.03 14.59 -2.08
CA ASP A 172 38.56 13.33 -1.47
C ASP A 172 37.12 12.99 -1.91
N ILE A 173 36.20 13.98 -1.96
CA ILE A 173 34.85 13.83 -2.42
C ILE A 173 34.81 13.35 -3.87
N LYS A 174 35.56 14.02 -4.74
CA LYS A 174 35.66 13.68 -6.16
C LYS A 174 36.22 12.28 -6.35
N THR A 175 37.38 11.98 -5.77
CA THR A 175 38.04 10.67 -5.88
C THR A 175 37.13 9.53 -5.38
N CYS A 176 36.47 9.74 -4.24
CA CYS A 176 35.51 8.77 -3.71
C CYS A 176 34.34 8.54 -4.69
N THR A 177 33.75 9.62 -5.20
CA THR A 177 32.62 9.55 -6.14
C THR A 177 33.00 8.85 -7.45
N ASP A 178 34.18 9.14 -7.98
CA ASP A 178 34.68 8.48 -9.20
C ASP A 178 34.88 6.98 -8.99
N ILE A 179 35.47 6.56 -7.86
CA ILE A 179 35.61 5.14 -7.49
C ILE A 179 34.23 4.45 -7.34
N LEU A 180 33.30 5.11 -6.67
CA LEU A 180 31.96 4.54 -6.47
C LEU A 180 31.21 4.37 -7.80
N ASN A 181 31.27 5.36 -8.68
CA ASN A 181 30.63 5.25 -10.00
C ASN A 181 31.27 4.15 -10.86
N ASP A 182 32.62 4.00 -10.83
CA ASP A 182 33.32 2.95 -11.56
C ASP A 182 32.95 1.53 -11.06
N ARG A 183 32.77 1.38 -9.76
CA ARG A 183 32.62 0.07 -9.13
C ARG A 183 31.20 -0.33 -8.81
N LEU A 184 30.28 0.62 -8.61
CA LEU A 184 28.90 0.35 -8.18
C LEU A 184 27.86 0.53 -9.30
N LYS A 185 28.20 1.16 -10.42
CA LYS A 185 27.28 1.27 -11.56
C LYS A 185 26.79 -0.11 -12.00
N GLY A 186 25.45 -0.23 -12.20
CA GLY A 186 24.79 -1.47 -12.58
C GLY A 186 24.55 -2.45 -11.42
N THR A 187 24.99 -2.11 -10.18
CA THR A 187 24.71 -2.92 -9.00
C THR A 187 23.25 -2.73 -8.57
N GLN A 188 22.57 -3.81 -8.19
CA GLN A 188 21.21 -3.74 -7.62
C GLN A 188 21.22 -2.90 -6.35
N ILE A 189 20.14 -2.12 -6.14
CA ILE A 189 20.03 -1.22 -4.98
C ILE A 189 20.11 -2.00 -3.67
N SER A 190 19.52 -3.21 -3.61
CA SER A 190 19.62 -4.13 -2.46
C SER A 190 21.06 -4.51 -2.10
N ASP A 191 21.93 -4.63 -3.09
CA ASP A 191 23.28 -5.17 -2.95
C ASP A 191 24.36 -4.09 -2.76
N LEU A 192 23.95 -2.81 -2.87
CA LEU A 192 24.88 -1.67 -2.79
C LEU A 192 25.70 -1.65 -1.50
N LYS A 193 25.09 -2.02 -0.38
CA LYS A 193 25.78 -2.05 0.91
C LYS A 193 26.90 -3.09 0.92
N GLU A 194 26.60 -4.31 0.49
CA GLU A 194 27.58 -5.41 0.43
C GLU A 194 28.70 -5.09 -0.56
N LYS A 195 28.31 -4.56 -1.73
CA LYS A 195 29.28 -4.16 -2.75
C LYS A 195 30.19 -3.04 -2.28
N LEU A 196 29.65 -2.03 -1.55
CA LEU A 196 30.46 -0.96 -0.97
C LEU A 196 31.46 -1.49 0.06
N GLU A 197 31.08 -2.46 0.90
CA GLU A 197 32.01 -3.14 1.81
C GLU A 197 33.15 -3.83 1.05
N SER A 198 32.85 -4.48 -0.07
CA SER A 198 33.88 -5.15 -0.88
C SER A 198 34.93 -4.23 -1.49
N ILE A 199 34.58 -2.96 -1.74
CA ILE A 199 35.50 -1.97 -2.31
C ILE A 199 36.17 -1.07 -1.25
N ARG A 200 35.87 -1.28 0.03
CA ARG A 200 36.47 -0.53 1.15
C ARG A 200 38.00 -0.44 1.09
N PRO A 201 38.76 -1.51 0.77
CA PRO A 201 40.22 -1.42 0.65
C PRO A 201 40.70 -0.44 -0.43
N ILE A 202 39.91 -0.27 -1.51
CA ILE A 202 40.22 0.68 -2.58
C ILE A 202 40.06 2.12 -2.07
N LEU A 203 38.99 2.38 -1.31
CA LEU A 203 38.76 3.70 -0.71
C LEU A 203 39.83 4.05 0.32
N VAL A 204 40.23 3.08 1.16
CA VAL A 204 41.32 3.27 2.17
C VAL A 204 42.61 3.71 1.48
N ASN A 205 42.95 3.14 0.33
CA ASN A 205 44.21 3.45 -0.34
C ASN A 205 44.20 4.76 -1.15
N ASN A 206 43.02 5.28 -1.50
CA ASN A 206 42.93 6.41 -2.43
C ASN A 206 42.29 7.68 -1.81
N VAL A 207 41.61 7.59 -0.68
CA VAL A 207 40.83 8.69 -0.09
C VAL A 207 41.27 8.90 1.34
N LYS A 208 41.77 10.10 1.68
CA LYS A 208 42.28 10.40 3.01
C LYS A 208 41.23 10.33 4.12
N ARG A 209 40.00 10.82 3.83
CA ARG A 209 38.87 10.81 4.77
C ARG A 209 37.87 9.67 4.42
N HIS A 210 38.39 8.51 3.98
CA HIS A 210 37.61 7.37 3.53
C HIS A 210 36.56 6.89 4.53
N GLU A 211 36.86 6.87 5.84
CA GLU A 211 35.89 6.38 6.85
C GLU A 211 34.64 7.23 6.95
N MET A 212 34.77 8.55 6.88
CA MET A 212 33.62 9.44 6.98
C MET A 212 32.73 9.32 5.75
N LEU A 213 33.32 9.30 4.56
CA LEU A 213 32.60 9.10 3.31
C LEU A 213 31.99 7.69 3.25
N PHE A 214 32.75 6.66 3.62
CA PHE A 214 32.26 5.29 3.66
C PHE A 214 31.02 5.14 4.56
N ASN A 215 31.08 5.64 5.79
CA ASN A 215 29.95 5.57 6.74
C ASN A 215 28.74 6.38 6.26
N ALA A 216 28.95 7.52 5.61
CA ALA A 216 27.89 8.32 5.02
C ALA A 216 27.16 7.54 3.90
N PHE A 217 27.93 6.88 3.01
CA PHE A 217 27.36 6.05 1.94
C PHE A 217 26.69 4.79 2.45
N ILE A 218 27.25 4.08 3.46
CA ILE A 218 26.58 2.93 4.09
C ILE A 218 25.19 3.32 4.61
N GLY A 219 25.12 4.44 5.35
CA GLY A 219 23.87 4.95 5.89
C GLY A 219 22.87 5.38 4.80
N ALA A 220 23.37 5.93 3.69
CA ALA A 220 22.57 6.33 2.55
C ALA A 220 22.02 5.09 1.78
N PHE A 221 22.87 4.11 1.47
CA PHE A 221 22.46 2.91 0.76
C PHE A 221 21.48 2.05 1.55
N THR A 222 21.66 1.94 2.87
CA THR A 222 20.69 1.25 3.73
C THR A 222 19.29 1.87 3.63
N ARG A 223 19.19 3.19 3.55
CA ARG A 223 17.91 3.89 3.39
C ARG A 223 17.38 3.84 1.96
N PHE A 224 18.28 3.91 0.99
CA PHE A 224 17.91 3.82 -0.42
C PHE A 224 17.35 2.44 -0.78
N ALA A 225 17.90 1.39 -0.20
CA ALA A 225 17.40 0.03 -0.36
C ALA A 225 16.06 -0.23 0.38
N SER A 226 15.70 0.62 1.36
CA SER A 226 14.41 0.49 2.03
C SER A 226 13.30 0.94 1.08
N GLU A 227 12.34 0.07 0.84
CA GLU A 227 11.15 0.42 0.05
C GLU A 227 10.35 1.50 0.76
N LYS A 228 9.87 2.47 -0.02
CA LYS A 228 9.05 3.55 0.52
C LYS A 228 7.61 3.08 0.63
N LEU A 229 7.08 3.11 1.84
CA LEU A 229 5.70 2.82 2.14
C LEU A 229 5.04 4.10 2.65
N TYR A 230 3.98 4.52 1.98
CA TYR A 230 3.20 5.70 2.36
C TYR A 230 1.81 5.27 2.78
N PHE A 231 1.31 5.86 3.86
CA PHE A 231 -0.05 5.69 4.31
C PHE A 231 -0.75 7.03 4.48
N SER A 232 -2.06 7.03 4.27
CA SER A 232 -2.98 8.10 4.60
C SER A 232 -4.21 7.54 5.28
N GLY A 233 -4.75 8.28 6.25
CA GLY A 233 -5.98 7.89 6.93
C GLY A 233 -5.85 6.71 7.88
N THR A 234 -4.68 6.43 8.45
CA THR A 234 -4.52 5.37 9.46
C THR A 234 -5.41 5.59 10.69
N SER A 235 -5.73 6.85 11.00
CA SER A 235 -6.72 7.19 12.04
C SER A 235 -8.15 6.76 11.71
N ASN A 236 -8.49 6.59 10.43
CA ASN A 236 -9.83 6.18 10.03
C ASN A 236 -10.20 4.80 10.56
N LEU A 237 -9.20 3.92 10.78
CA LEU A 237 -9.42 2.60 11.39
C LEU A 237 -10.02 2.70 12.80
N MET A 238 -9.69 3.76 13.55
CA MET A 238 -10.21 3.97 14.90
C MET A 238 -11.71 4.31 14.91
N TYR A 239 -12.25 4.76 13.79
CA TYR A 239 -13.65 5.11 13.64
C TYR A 239 -14.49 3.97 13.04
N GLN A 240 -13.85 2.87 12.62
CA GLN A 240 -14.55 1.69 12.12
C GLN A 240 -15.10 0.88 13.29
N PRO A 241 -16.42 0.57 13.30
CA PRO A 241 -17.06 -0.14 14.42
C PRO A 241 -16.44 -1.52 14.68
N GLU A 242 -15.96 -2.19 13.64
CA GLU A 242 -15.35 -3.52 13.70
C GLU A 242 -14.01 -3.53 14.47
N PHE A 243 -13.32 -2.38 14.52
CA PHE A 243 -12.07 -2.19 15.26
C PHE A 243 -12.26 -1.50 16.62
N SER A 244 -13.46 -1.56 17.17
CA SER A 244 -13.75 -1.04 18.53
C SER A 244 -13.02 -1.79 19.64
N ASP A 245 -12.55 -3.02 19.37
CA ASP A 245 -11.70 -3.77 20.30
C ASP A 245 -10.27 -3.21 20.31
N THR A 246 -9.84 -2.77 21.50
CA THR A 246 -8.52 -2.14 21.70
C THR A 246 -7.36 -3.09 21.37
N GLU A 247 -7.49 -4.40 21.57
CA GLU A 247 -6.41 -5.35 21.26
C GLU A 247 -6.27 -5.54 19.75
N LYS A 248 -7.38 -5.66 19.04
CA LYS A 248 -7.38 -5.71 17.55
C LYS A 248 -6.76 -4.46 16.96
N LEU A 249 -7.13 -3.28 17.46
CA LEU A 249 -6.57 -2.01 16.99
C LEU A 249 -5.05 -1.92 17.23
N LYS A 250 -4.55 -2.39 18.38
CA LYS A 250 -3.12 -2.45 18.66
C LYS A 250 -2.36 -3.36 17.69
N GLU A 251 -2.94 -4.49 17.30
CA GLU A 251 -2.33 -5.41 16.33
C GLU A 251 -2.26 -4.76 14.94
N LEU A 252 -3.32 -4.09 14.52
CA LEU A 252 -3.33 -3.34 13.25
C LEU A 252 -2.28 -2.24 13.23
N ILE A 253 -2.17 -1.44 14.29
CA ILE A 253 -1.14 -0.38 14.37
C ILE A 253 0.27 -0.98 14.24
N LYS A 254 0.55 -2.12 14.87
CA LYS A 254 1.86 -2.80 14.73
C LYS A 254 2.14 -3.27 13.30
N ILE A 255 1.11 -3.56 12.51
CA ILE A 255 1.27 -3.90 11.10
C ILE A 255 1.69 -2.66 10.30
N PHE A 256 1.06 -1.50 10.56
CA PHE A 256 1.41 -0.25 9.88
C PHE A 256 2.79 0.31 10.27
N ASP A 257 3.24 0.03 11.50
CA ASP A 257 4.57 0.46 11.97
C ASP A 257 5.72 -0.40 11.40
N ASP A 258 5.42 -1.56 10.81
CA ASP A 258 6.41 -2.47 10.23
C ASP A 258 6.17 -2.69 8.72
N PRO A 259 6.91 -1.96 7.85
CA PRO A 259 6.79 -2.11 6.41
C PRO A 259 7.00 -3.55 5.90
N ASN A 260 7.79 -4.37 6.60
CA ASN A 260 8.02 -5.75 6.18
C ASN A 260 6.77 -6.62 6.37
N LYS A 261 6.01 -6.39 7.42
CA LYS A 261 4.73 -7.10 7.64
C LYS A 261 3.71 -6.80 6.55
N ILE A 262 3.61 -5.53 6.14
CA ILE A 262 2.74 -5.16 5.01
C ILE A 262 3.18 -5.86 3.73
N LYS A 263 4.49 -5.92 3.46
CA LYS A 263 5.03 -6.65 2.30
C LYS A 263 4.70 -8.12 2.35
N GLU A 264 4.90 -8.76 3.48
CA GLU A 264 4.57 -10.17 3.68
C GLU A 264 3.08 -10.41 3.36
N ILE A 265 2.19 -9.58 3.89
CA ILE A 265 0.74 -9.69 3.64
C ILE A 265 0.41 -9.49 2.14
N VAL A 266 1.07 -8.56 1.47
CA VAL A 266 0.79 -8.20 0.06
C VAL A 266 1.54 -9.11 -0.93
N ALA A 267 2.65 -9.75 -0.52
CA ALA A 267 3.48 -10.61 -1.37
C ALA A 267 3.17 -12.11 -1.24
N GLU A 268 2.61 -12.55 -0.12
CA GLU A 268 2.32 -13.96 0.12
C GLU A 268 1.05 -14.42 -0.59
N ASP A 269 1.24 -15.16 -1.67
CA ASP A 269 0.18 -15.79 -2.49
C ASP A 269 -0.37 -17.10 -1.88
N ASN A 270 0.10 -17.57 -0.70
CA ASN A 270 -0.17 -18.93 -0.22
C ASN A 270 -0.20 -19.15 1.31
N GLY A 271 -0.76 -18.26 2.10
CA GLY A 271 -0.98 -18.53 3.54
C GLY A 271 -2.31 -19.26 3.79
N GLU A 272 -2.33 -20.28 4.67
CA GLU A 272 -3.54 -21.04 5.04
C GLU A 272 -4.68 -20.17 5.63
N ASN A 273 -4.41 -18.92 5.98
CA ASN A 273 -5.36 -17.96 6.56
C ASN A 273 -5.67 -16.77 5.65
N GLN A 274 -5.29 -16.82 4.37
CA GLN A 274 -5.47 -15.73 3.42
C GLN A 274 -6.46 -16.13 2.33
N VAL A 275 -7.58 -15.42 2.23
CA VAL A 275 -8.52 -15.59 1.11
C VAL A 275 -8.23 -14.49 0.11
N THR A 276 -7.72 -14.87 -1.06
CA THR A 276 -7.48 -13.93 -2.16
C THR A 276 -8.56 -14.06 -3.21
N ALA A 277 -9.19 -12.96 -3.57
CA ALA A 277 -10.08 -12.88 -4.73
C ALA A 277 -9.43 -11.97 -5.78
N ILE A 278 -9.27 -12.50 -7.00
CA ILE A 278 -8.80 -11.70 -8.13
C ILE A 278 -9.98 -10.94 -8.71
N MET A 279 -9.90 -9.62 -8.67
CA MET A 279 -10.90 -8.72 -9.22
C MET A 279 -10.54 -8.32 -10.67
N PRO A 280 -11.47 -7.78 -11.45
CA PRO A 280 -11.16 -7.28 -12.79
C PRO A 280 -10.00 -6.28 -12.80
N LYS A 281 -9.14 -6.34 -13.83
CA LYS A 281 -8.00 -5.43 -14.09
C LYS A 281 -6.80 -5.61 -13.16
N GLY A 282 -6.55 -6.80 -12.61
CA GLY A 282 -5.36 -7.05 -11.79
C GLY A 282 -5.45 -6.45 -10.38
N THR A 283 -6.64 -6.17 -9.90
CA THR A 283 -6.90 -5.83 -8.51
C THR A 283 -7.06 -7.11 -7.72
N GLU A 284 -6.42 -7.19 -6.56
CA GLU A 284 -6.48 -8.33 -5.64
C GLU A 284 -7.18 -7.90 -4.35
N LEU A 285 -8.01 -8.75 -3.82
CA LEU A 285 -8.63 -8.58 -2.51
C LEU A 285 -8.09 -9.67 -1.58
N ILE A 286 -7.45 -9.23 -0.52
CA ILE A 286 -6.78 -10.08 0.46
C ILE A 286 -7.55 -9.93 1.78
N TRP A 287 -8.01 -11.05 2.35
CA TRP A 287 -8.55 -11.07 3.71
C TRP A 287 -7.51 -11.68 4.65
N LYS A 288 -7.21 -10.96 5.71
CA LYS A 288 -6.38 -11.47 6.79
C LYS A 288 -7.03 -11.11 8.12
N ASP A 289 -7.41 -12.12 8.89
CA ASP A 289 -8.14 -11.96 10.14
C ASP A 289 -9.41 -11.11 9.95
N ASP A 290 -9.53 -9.99 10.65
CA ASP A 290 -10.67 -9.07 10.55
C ASP A 290 -10.39 -7.88 9.60
N MET A 291 -9.38 -7.96 8.74
CA MET A 291 -8.98 -6.88 7.84
C MET A 291 -9.05 -7.32 6.37
N ALA A 292 -9.66 -6.48 5.56
CA ALA A 292 -9.62 -6.59 4.10
C ALA A 292 -8.60 -5.62 3.51
N ILE A 293 -7.79 -6.09 2.56
CA ILE A 293 -6.84 -5.27 1.81
C ILE A 293 -7.13 -5.41 0.32
N VAL A 294 -7.50 -4.33 -0.31
CA VAL A 294 -7.61 -4.25 -1.78
C VAL A 294 -6.29 -3.73 -2.32
N THR A 295 -5.64 -4.47 -3.19
CA THR A 295 -4.38 -4.06 -3.82
C THR A 295 -4.50 -4.01 -5.34
N THR A 296 -3.78 -3.07 -5.96
CA THR A 296 -3.64 -3.00 -7.40
C THR A 296 -2.29 -2.44 -7.79
N ASP A 297 -1.75 -2.91 -8.90
CA ASP A 297 -0.51 -2.36 -9.44
C ASP A 297 -0.74 -0.97 -10.03
N VAL A 298 0.12 -0.02 -9.67
CA VAL A 298 0.12 1.34 -10.20
C VAL A 298 1.45 1.67 -10.85
N ARG A 299 1.41 2.28 -12.03
CA ARG A 299 2.62 2.78 -12.68
C ARG A 299 2.99 4.13 -12.08
N LEU A 300 4.12 4.16 -11.38
CA LEU A 300 4.69 5.37 -10.82
C LEU A 300 5.52 6.13 -11.85
N SER A 301 6.13 5.41 -12.79
CA SER A 301 6.84 5.98 -13.95
C SER A 301 6.77 5.02 -15.15
N LYS A 302 7.46 5.35 -16.27
CA LYS A 302 7.51 4.46 -17.45
C LYS A 302 8.08 3.06 -17.13
N LYS A 303 8.90 2.94 -16.09
CA LYS A 303 9.63 1.71 -15.72
C LYS A 303 9.37 1.26 -14.29
N GLU A 304 8.58 2.01 -13.51
CA GLU A 304 8.36 1.74 -12.10
C GLU A 304 6.91 1.37 -11.84
N ILE A 305 6.72 0.24 -11.18
CA ILE A 305 5.43 -0.26 -10.74
C ILE A 305 5.48 -0.29 -9.20
N GLY A 306 4.49 0.31 -8.58
CA GLY A 306 4.23 0.19 -7.15
C GLY A 306 2.89 -0.51 -6.92
N LYS A 307 2.57 -0.83 -5.68
CA LYS A 307 1.25 -1.35 -5.29
C LYS A 307 0.48 -0.30 -4.51
N LEU A 308 -0.66 0.11 -5.03
CA LEU A 308 -1.66 0.88 -4.29
C LEU A 308 -2.49 -0.10 -3.47
N MET A 309 -2.80 0.26 -2.24
CA MET A 309 -3.60 -0.55 -1.34
C MET A 309 -4.63 0.31 -0.60
N VAL A 310 -5.79 -0.27 -0.34
CA VAL A 310 -6.81 0.29 0.54
C VAL A 310 -7.15 -0.78 1.57
N MET A 311 -7.19 -0.39 2.83
CA MET A 311 -7.35 -1.30 3.96
C MET A 311 -8.48 -0.85 4.86
N GLY A 312 -9.30 -1.82 5.26
CA GLY A 312 -10.44 -1.61 6.15
C GLY A 312 -10.91 -2.92 6.77
N PRO A 313 -12.06 -2.90 7.48
CA PRO A 313 -12.69 -4.09 8.02
C PRO A 313 -13.25 -5.02 6.97
#